data_cd834bfa1060c4b7b94d17afcd853128
#
_entry.id   cd834bfa1060c4b7b94d17afcd853128
#
_cell.length_a   1.000
_cell.length_b   1.000
_cell.length_c   1.000
_cell.angle_alpha   90.00
_cell.angle_beta   90.00
_cell.angle_gamma   90.00
#
_symmetry.space_group_name_H-M   'P 1'
#
loop_
_entity.id
_entity.type
_entity.pdbx_description
1 polymer ?
#
loop_
_entity_poly.entity_id
_entity_poly.type
_entity_poly.pdbx_seq_one_letter_code
_entity_poly.pdbx_strand_id
1 'polypeptide(L)'
;MLITISIPTISIADKQFLTAAVEQSSADVSVVCVSDGVYAPTIESTFFEKLTNNSKEESPFKLAFVDSDASSRGARLPENATPITSREFAALSAKHTHWVTLS
;
A
#
# COMPACT_ATOMS: atom_id res chain seq x y z
N MET A 1 4.50 10.08 2.84
CA MET A 1 4.52 8.97 3.81
C MET A 1 4.57 7.64 3.07
N LEU A 2 5.40 6.74 3.52
CA LEU A 2 5.46 5.38 3.00
C LEU A 2 4.90 4.41 4.04
N ILE A 3 3.94 3.59 3.64
CA ILE A 3 3.34 2.58 4.51
C ILE A 3 3.57 1.21 3.88
N THR A 4 4.19 0.30 4.63
CA THR A 4 4.37 -1.08 4.16
C THR A 4 3.39 -2.00 4.88
N ILE A 5 2.81 -2.93 4.14
CA ILE A 5 1.87 -3.92 4.65
C ILE A 5 2.49 -5.30 4.44
N SER A 6 2.70 -6.03 5.54
CA SER A 6 3.30 -7.36 5.50
C SER A 6 2.31 -8.47 5.92
N ILE A 7 1.05 -8.11 6.16
CA ILE A 7 0.01 -9.05 6.58
C ILE A 7 -1.13 -9.08 5.55
N PRO A 8 -1.80 -10.23 5.37
CA PRO A 8 -2.85 -10.36 4.34
C PRO A 8 -4.17 -9.70 4.71
N THR A 9 -4.44 -9.51 6.00
CA THR A 9 -5.67 -8.86 6.47
C THR A 9 -5.33 -7.64 7.30
N ILE A 10 -6.18 -6.60 7.21
CA ILE A 10 -5.92 -5.32 7.87
C ILE A 10 -6.94 -5.14 9.01
N SER A 11 -6.44 -4.87 10.22
CA SER A 11 -7.29 -4.63 11.37
C SER A 11 -8.12 -3.34 11.21
N ILE A 12 -9.18 -3.21 12.00
CA ILE A 12 -10.01 -2.00 11.98
C ILE A 12 -9.18 -0.77 12.35
N ALA A 13 -8.29 -0.91 13.33
CA ALA A 13 -7.41 0.20 13.74
C ALA A 13 -6.47 0.61 12.61
N ASP A 14 -5.89 -0.34 11.90
CA ASP A 14 -5.02 -0.06 10.76
C ASP A 14 -5.80 0.55 9.60
N LYS A 15 -7.03 0.11 9.36
CA LYS A 15 -7.90 0.73 8.35
C LYS A 15 -8.21 2.18 8.69
N GLN A 16 -8.46 2.48 9.96
CA GLN A 16 -8.69 3.85 10.40
C GLN A 16 -7.44 4.70 10.21
N PHE A 17 -6.27 4.17 10.51
CA PHE A 17 -5.00 4.85 10.31
C PHE A 17 -4.78 5.17 8.83
N LEU A 18 -4.97 4.19 7.94
CA LEU A 18 -4.81 4.38 6.50
C LEU A 18 -5.79 5.41 5.95
N THR A 19 -7.04 5.35 6.37
CA THR A 19 -8.07 6.31 5.95
C THR A 19 -7.68 7.72 6.35
N ALA A 20 -7.28 7.91 7.61
CA ALA A 20 -6.84 9.21 8.10
C ALA A 20 -5.61 9.73 7.35
N ALA A 21 -4.64 8.85 7.08
CA ALA A 21 -3.43 9.22 6.36
C ALA A 21 -3.76 9.72 4.94
N VAL A 22 -4.64 9.02 4.23
CA VAL A 22 -5.03 9.39 2.86
C VAL A 22 -5.85 10.68 2.85
N GLU A 23 -6.80 10.84 3.77
CA GLU A 23 -7.70 11.97 3.77
C GLU A 23 -7.07 13.25 4.30
N GLN A 24 -6.16 13.14 5.26
CA GLN A 24 -5.61 14.30 5.99
C GLN A 24 -4.20 14.68 5.56
N SER A 25 -3.52 13.83 4.80
CA SER A 25 -2.16 14.11 4.38
C SER A 25 -2.13 15.22 3.33
N SER A 26 -1.17 16.15 3.47
CA SER A 26 -0.88 17.15 2.44
C SER A 26 0.19 16.68 1.46
N ALA A 27 0.75 15.49 1.68
CA ALA A 27 1.79 14.89 0.84
C ALA A 27 1.30 13.54 0.29
N ASP A 28 2.01 13.01 -0.69
CA ASP A 28 1.70 11.71 -1.28
C ASP A 28 1.77 10.61 -0.24
N VAL A 29 0.79 9.69 -0.29
CA VAL A 29 0.79 8.48 0.52
C VAL A 29 1.02 7.29 -0.40
N SER A 30 2.11 6.56 -0.18
CA SER A 30 2.43 5.35 -0.93
C SER A 30 2.31 4.14 -0.01
N VAL A 31 1.53 3.14 -0.44
CA VAL A 31 1.38 1.88 0.28
C VAL A 31 2.04 0.79 -0.56
N VAL A 32 2.97 0.05 0.04
CA VAL A 32 3.66 -1.05 -0.63
C VAL A 32 3.38 -2.33 0.13
N CYS A 33 2.83 -3.32 -0.56
CA CYS A 33 2.55 -4.64 0.00
C CYS A 33 3.76 -5.56 -0.21
N VAL A 34 4.25 -6.13 0.87
CA VAL A 34 5.43 -7.01 0.88
C VAL A 34 5.11 -8.32 1.58
N SER A 35 5.88 -9.36 1.32
CA SER A 35 5.66 -10.68 1.95
C SER A 35 4.20 -11.11 1.82
N ASP A 36 3.56 -11.57 2.88
CA ASP A 36 2.16 -11.99 2.86
C ASP A 36 1.19 -10.82 2.64
N GLY A 37 1.65 -9.59 2.79
CA GLY A 37 0.85 -8.40 2.49
C GLY A 37 0.44 -8.26 1.04
N VAL A 38 1.09 -9.00 0.12
CA VAL A 38 0.70 -8.99 -1.30
C VAL A 38 -0.70 -9.56 -1.53
N TYR A 39 -1.27 -10.27 -0.57
CA TYR A 39 -2.65 -10.74 -0.64
C TYR A 39 -3.67 -9.66 -0.23
N ALA A 40 -3.24 -8.63 0.51
CA ALA A 40 -4.14 -7.63 1.08
C ALA A 40 -4.96 -6.87 0.03
N PRO A 41 -4.40 -6.42 -1.10
CA PRO A 41 -5.19 -5.71 -2.10
C PRO A 41 -6.38 -6.51 -2.65
N THR A 42 -6.26 -7.82 -2.69
CA THR A 42 -7.34 -8.70 -3.16
C THR A 42 -8.33 -8.99 -2.04
N ILE A 43 -7.84 -9.34 -0.84
CA ILE A 43 -8.69 -9.66 0.31
C ILE A 43 -9.46 -8.42 0.77
N GLU A 44 -8.81 -7.27 0.77
CA GLU A 44 -9.37 -6.00 1.24
C GLU A 44 -9.66 -5.05 0.06
N SER A 45 -10.07 -5.58 -1.09
CA SER A 45 -10.23 -4.81 -2.33
C SER A 45 -11.21 -3.65 -2.17
N THR A 46 -12.33 -3.86 -1.50
CA THR A 46 -13.34 -2.82 -1.28
C THR A 46 -12.75 -1.65 -0.48
N PHE A 47 -11.96 -1.96 0.54
CA PHE A 47 -11.32 -0.94 1.36
C PHE A 47 -10.32 -0.12 0.53
N PHE A 48 -9.47 -0.77 -0.26
CA PHE A 48 -8.48 -0.07 -1.08
C PHE A 48 -9.13 0.75 -2.19
N GLU A 49 -10.25 0.30 -2.75
CA GLU A 49 -11.01 1.08 -3.70
C GLU A 49 -11.51 2.39 -3.07
N LYS A 50 -12.02 2.32 -1.84
CA LYS A 50 -12.47 3.50 -1.10
C LYS A 50 -11.31 4.46 -0.86
N LEU A 51 -10.13 3.96 -0.50
CA LEU A 51 -8.95 4.80 -0.30
C LEU A 51 -8.59 5.53 -1.58
N THR A 52 -8.58 4.83 -2.71
CA THR A 52 -8.27 5.42 -4.01
C THR A 52 -9.27 6.52 -4.37
N ASN A 53 -10.56 6.26 -4.16
CA ASN A 53 -11.62 7.21 -4.47
C ASN A 53 -11.61 8.44 -3.56
N ASN A 54 -11.13 8.29 -2.33
CA ASN A 54 -11.10 9.37 -1.35
C ASN A 54 -9.79 10.17 -1.41
N SER A 55 -8.83 9.74 -2.20
CA SER A 55 -7.56 10.46 -2.32
C SER A 55 -7.76 11.80 -3.04
N LYS A 56 -6.96 12.80 -2.65
CA LYS A 56 -6.99 14.13 -3.26
C LYS A 56 -6.11 14.13 -4.50
N GLU A 57 -6.48 14.94 -5.52
CA GLU A 57 -5.66 15.07 -6.73
C GLU A 57 -4.25 15.59 -6.43
N GLU A 58 -4.14 16.50 -5.48
CA GLU A 58 -2.86 17.10 -5.09
C GLU A 58 -1.99 16.16 -4.26
N SER A 59 -2.62 15.13 -3.64
CA SER A 59 -1.93 14.17 -2.78
C SER A 59 -2.44 12.77 -3.09
N PRO A 60 -2.09 12.21 -4.25
CA PRO A 60 -2.64 10.93 -4.69
C PRO A 60 -2.18 9.78 -3.80
N PHE A 61 -3.09 8.85 -3.60
CA PHE A 61 -2.80 7.57 -2.98
C PHE A 61 -2.25 6.62 -4.02
N LYS A 62 -1.12 5.98 -3.70
CA LYS A 62 -0.49 5.00 -4.58
C LYS A 62 -0.43 3.64 -3.89
N LEU A 63 -0.89 2.62 -4.59
CA LEU A 63 -0.85 1.24 -4.11
C LEU A 63 0.10 0.44 -4.99
N ALA A 64 1.12 -0.16 -4.38
CA ALA A 64 2.11 -0.96 -5.07
C ALA A 64 2.37 -2.26 -4.31
N PHE A 65 3.02 -3.20 -4.96
CA PHE A 65 3.42 -4.46 -4.34
C PHE A 65 4.76 -4.91 -4.90
N VAL A 66 5.53 -5.63 -4.08
CA VAL A 66 6.81 -6.18 -4.54
C VAL A 66 6.51 -7.40 -5.41
N ASP A 67 6.86 -7.31 -6.69
CA ASP A 67 6.50 -8.32 -7.70
C ASP A 67 7.06 -9.70 -7.37
N SER A 68 8.30 -9.79 -6.90
CA SER A 68 8.91 -11.07 -6.52
C SER A 68 8.16 -11.76 -5.38
N ASP A 69 7.64 -11.00 -4.42
CA ASP A 69 6.85 -11.57 -3.31
C ASP A 69 5.51 -12.10 -3.80
N ALA A 70 4.86 -11.38 -4.71
CA ALA A 70 3.61 -11.82 -5.31
C ALA A 70 3.81 -13.08 -6.15
N SER A 71 4.86 -13.11 -6.97
CA SER A 71 5.17 -14.26 -7.84
C SER A 71 5.49 -15.50 -7.03
N SER A 72 6.26 -15.37 -5.95
CA SER A 72 6.62 -16.51 -5.09
C SER A 72 5.40 -17.16 -4.46
N ARG A 73 4.34 -16.38 -4.22
CA ARG A 73 3.12 -16.83 -3.53
C ARG A 73 1.97 -17.13 -4.50
N GLY A 74 2.16 -16.87 -5.80
CA GLY A 74 1.08 -17.01 -6.76
C GLY A 74 -0.09 -16.05 -6.49
N ALA A 75 0.20 -14.91 -5.87
CA ALA A 75 -0.84 -13.94 -5.54
C ALA A 75 -1.31 -13.22 -6.79
N ARG A 76 -2.63 -13.02 -6.89
CA ARG A 76 -3.23 -12.22 -7.96
C ARG A 76 -3.65 -10.89 -7.38
N LEU A 77 -3.25 -9.81 -8.03
CA LEU A 77 -3.52 -8.47 -7.54
C LEU A 77 -4.45 -7.72 -8.51
N PRO A 78 -5.26 -6.78 -7.98
CA PRO A 78 -6.13 -5.97 -8.83
C PRO A 78 -5.31 -5.00 -9.69
N GLU A 79 -5.94 -4.49 -10.74
CA GLU A 79 -5.28 -3.59 -11.70
C GLU A 79 -4.81 -2.28 -11.07
N ASN A 80 -5.45 -1.84 -9.98
CA ASN A 80 -5.06 -0.60 -9.32
C ASN A 80 -3.79 -0.73 -8.46
N ALA A 81 -3.25 -1.94 -8.33
CA ALA A 81 -1.98 -2.18 -7.64
C ALA A 81 -0.86 -2.28 -8.67
N THR A 82 0.22 -1.53 -8.47
CA THR A 82 1.35 -1.45 -9.40
C THR A 82 2.48 -2.37 -8.95
N PRO A 83 2.98 -3.25 -9.82
CA PRO A 83 4.13 -4.09 -9.47
C PRO A 83 5.41 -3.25 -9.44
N ILE A 84 6.23 -3.46 -8.43
CA ILE A 84 7.54 -2.82 -8.32
C ILE A 84 8.60 -3.87 -7.99
N THR A 85 9.85 -3.56 -8.35
CA THR A 85 10.99 -4.39 -8.00
C THR A 85 11.46 -4.07 -6.58
N SER A 86 12.28 -4.98 -6.01
CA SER A 86 12.91 -4.70 -4.72
C SER A 86 13.78 -3.45 -4.76
N ARG A 87 14.42 -3.18 -5.91
CA ARG A 87 15.22 -1.96 -6.12
C ARG A 87 14.35 -0.71 -6.08
N GLU A 88 13.20 -0.76 -6.74
CA GLU A 88 12.24 0.35 -6.74
C GLU A 88 11.69 0.60 -5.33
N PHE A 89 11.42 -0.48 -4.58
CA PHE A 89 11.00 -0.35 -3.19
C PHE A 89 12.08 0.33 -2.33
N ALA A 90 13.35 -0.05 -2.50
CA ALA A 90 14.45 0.59 -1.79
C ALA A 90 14.55 2.09 -2.13
N ALA A 91 14.36 2.44 -3.41
CA ALA A 91 14.35 3.83 -3.82
C ALA A 91 13.20 4.62 -3.19
N LEU A 92 12.01 4.01 -3.09
CA LEU A 92 10.87 4.64 -2.44
C LEU A 92 11.14 4.87 -0.95
N SER A 93 11.71 3.88 -0.25
CA SER A 93 12.00 4.03 1.18
C SER A 93 13.05 5.11 1.45
N ALA A 94 14.01 5.28 0.55
CA ALA A 94 15.01 6.35 0.66
C ALA A 94 14.40 7.73 0.42
N LYS A 95 13.37 7.82 -0.43
CA LYS A 95 12.72 9.08 -0.79
C LYS A 95 11.81 9.62 0.32
N HIS A 96 11.18 8.74 1.10
CA HIS A 96 10.21 9.14 2.11
C HIS A 96 10.87 9.31 3.49
N THR A 97 10.52 10.40 4.18
CA THR A 97 11.04 10.68 5.53
C THR A 97 10.23 9.97 6.62
N HIS A 98 8.97 9.64 6.33
CA HIS A 98 8.08 8.94 7.26
C HIS A 98 7.76 7.56 6.70
N TRP A 99 8.05 6.52 7.48
CA TRP A 99 7.80 5.14 7.10
C TRP A 99 7.14 4.39 8.26
N VAL A 100 5.99 3.79 7.98
CA VAL A 100 5.22 3.00 8.93
C VAL A 100 5.02 1.60 8.38
N THR A 101 5.23 0.58 9.20
CA THR A 101 4.99 -0.81 8.81
C THR A 101 3.78 -1.35 9.57
N LEU A 102 2.81 -1.89 8.83
CA LEU A 102 1.65 -2.59 9.39
C LEU A 102 1.95 -4.09 9.35
N SER A 103 1.98 -4.70 10.49
CA SER A 103 2.31 -6.12 10.61
C SER A 103 1.50 -6.82 11.69
#